data_031e6b5785025279742db86f1f2eb76a
#
_entry.id   031e6b5785025279742db86f1f2eb76a
#
_cell.length_a   1.000
_cell.length_b   1.000
_cell.length_c   1.000
_cell.angle_alpha   90.00
_cell.angle_beta   90.00
_cell.angle_gamma   90.00
#
_symmetry.space_group_name_H-M   'P 1'
#
loop_
_entity.id
_entity.type
_entity.pdbx_description
1 polymer ?
#
loop_
_entity_poly.entity_id
_entity_poly.type
_entity_poly.pdbx_seq_one_letter_code
_entity_poly.pdbx_strand_id
1 'polypeptide(L)'
;VLLNLLMNNIMASKAIKFLEEHQSETPSRFAEEAAWRKENAGWLRWSRQLAVALIGYMQDNGLKRADLATRLGVSPQYVSKLLSGTENLSFKSVANIEDKLGITCFAMA
;
A
#
# COMPACT_ATOMS: atom_id res chain seq x y z
N VAL A 1 -5.57 -23.75 28.68
CA VAL A 1 -4.13 -23.66 28.38
C VAL A 1 -3.71 -24.79 27.45
N LEU A 2 -4.07 -26.04 27.79
CA LEU A 2 -3.74 -27.20 26.97
C LEU A 2 -4.41 -27.16 25.58
N LEU A 3 -5.65 -26.70 25.53
CA LEU A 3 -6.43 -26.56 24.29
C LEU A 3 -5.79 -25.52 23.37
N ASN A 4 -5.34 -24.41 23.91
CA ASN A 4 -4.66 -23.36 23.14
C ASN A 4 -3.32 -23.84 22.56
N LEU A 5 -2.55 -24.61 23.34
CA LEU A 5 -1.31 -25.22 22.87
C LEU A 5 -1.54 -26.23 21.75
N LEU A 6 -2.61 -27.05 21.86
CA LEU A 6 -2.99 -27.98 20.81
C LEU A 6 -3.44 -27.26 19.55
N MET A 7 -4.25 -26.21 19.67
CA MET A 7 -4.68 -25.41 18.52
C MET A 7 -3.52 -24.70 17.85
N ASN A 8 -2.58 -24.16 18.62
CA ASN A 8 -1.37 -23.53 18.08
C ASN A 8 -0.50 -24.55 17.32
N ASN A 9 -0.37 -25.76 17.87
CA ASN A 9 0.38 -26.84 17.21
C ASN A 9 -0.31 -27.28 15.90
N ILE A 10 -1.64 -27.37 15.87
CA ILE A 10 -2.40 -27.70 14.66
C ILE A 10 -2.24 -26.62 13.61
N MET A 11 -2.33 -25.35 14.00
CA MET A 11 -2.13 -24.22 13.09
C MET A 11 -0.70 -24.16 12.56
N ALA A 12 0.29 -24.38 13.40
CA ALA A 12 1.69 -24.46 13.00
C ALA A 12 1.93 -25.60 12.03
N SER A 13 1.33 -26.78 12.29
CA SER A 13 1.42 -27.95 11.39
C SER A 13 0.79 -27.67 10.03
N LYS A 14 -0.36 -26.99 9.99
CA LYS A 14 -1.02 -26.60 8.73
C LYS A 14 -0.19 -25.59 7.95
N ALA A 15 0.41 -24.61 8.64
CA ALA A 15 1.28 -23.62 8.03
C ALA A 15 2.54 -24.27 7.46
N ILE A 16 3.16 -25.20 8.18
CA ILE A 16 4.31 -25.97 7.72
C ILE A 16 3.96 -26.80 6.50
N LYS A 17 2.82 -27.47 6.52
CA LYS A 17 2.35 -28.28 5.40
C LYS A 17 2.11 -27.43 4.16
N PHE A 18 1.49 -26.27 4.32
CA PHE A 18 1.29 -25.30 3.23
C PHE A 18 2.63 -24.86 2.64
N LEU A 19 3.59 -24.51 3.50
CA LEU A 19 4.93 -24.12 3.08
C LEU A 19 5.67 -25.24 2.36
N GLU A 20 5.54 -26.49 2.83
CA GLU A 20 6.12 -27.66 2.17
C GLU A 20 5.53 -27.89 0.79
N GLU A 21 4.21 -27.77 0.64
CA GLU A 21 3.52 -27.90 -0.65
C GLU A 21 3.92 -26.81 -1.64
N HIS A 22 4.29 -25.61 -1.15
CA HIS A 22 4.67 -24.45 -1.96
C HIS A 22 6.15 -24.10 -1.82
N GLN A 23 6.96 -25.08 -1.44
CA GLN A 23 8.36 -24.90 -1.04
C GLN A 23 9.26 -24.26 -2.10
N SER A 24 8.97 -24.46 -3.39
CA SER A 24 9.77 -23.89 -4.47
C SER A 24 9.44 -22.44 -4.80
N GLU A 25 8.23 -21.95 -4.48
CA GLU A 25 7.76 -20.63 -4.86
C GLU A 25 7.71 -19.65 -3.69
N THR A 26 7.15 -20.05 -2.54
CA THR A 26 6.82 -19.13 -1.45
C THR A 26 8.02 -18.51 -0.74
N PRO A 27 9.07 -19.26 -0.32
CA PRO A 27 10.23 -18.66 0.36
C PRO A 27 11.04 -17.75 -0.55
N SER A 28 11.21 -18.13 -1.83
CA SER A 28 11.91 -17.34 -2.85
C SER A 28 11.19 -16.02 -3.09
N ARG A 29 9.88 -16.08 -3.26
CA ARG A 29 9.02 -14.93 -3.49
C ARG A 29 9.03 -13.97 -2.31
N PHE A 30 8.99 -14.49 -1.08
CA PHE A 30 9.10 -13.70 0.14
C PHE A 30 10.43 -12.97 0.25
N ALA A 31 11.53 -13.66 -0.05
CA ALA A 31 12.86 -13.08 -0.03
C ALA A 31 13.01 -11.99 -1.09
N GLU A 32 12.51 -12.22 -2.30
CA GLU A 32 12.53 -11.26 -3.40
C GLU A 32 11.72 -10.02 -3.06
N GLU A 33 10.51 -10.19 -2.54
CA GLU A 33 9.63 -9.07 -2.14
C GLU A 33 10.24 -8.26 -1.00
N ALA A 34 10.86 -8.92 -0.02
CA ALA A 34 11.51 -8.25 1.10
C ALA A 34 12.73 -7.46 0.62
N ALA A 35 13.54 -8.03 -0.26
CA ALA A 35 14.71 -7.36 -0.85
C ALA A 35 14.26 -6.14 -1.68
N TRP A 36 13.23 -6.29 -2.49
CA TRP A 36 12.67 -5.21 -3.29
C TRP A 36 12.19 -4.05 -2.41
N ARG A 37 11.42 -4.36 -1.34
CA ARG A 37 10.94 -3.33 -0.41
C ARG A 37 12.09 -2.60 0.28
N LYS A 38 13.14 -3.31 0.64
CA LYS A 38 14.33 -2.73 1.26
C LYS A 38 15.03 -1.77 0.31
N GLU A 39 15.23 -2.19 -0.95
CA GLU A 39 15.85 -1.35 -1.97
C GLU A 39 15.02 -0.12 -2.32
N ASN A 40 13.70 -0.23 -2.24
CA ASN A 40 12.76 0.82 -2.63
C ASN A 40 12.15 1.57 -1.45
N ALA A 41 12.66 1.37 -0.23
CA ALA A 41 12.08 1.92 1.00
C ALA A 41 11.96 3.45 1.00
N GLY A 42 12.90 4.15 0.37
CA GLY A 42 12.91 5.60 0.32
C GLY A 42 11.68 6.17 -0.39
N TRP A 43 11.49 5.80 -1.65
CA TRP A 43 10.38 6.33 -2.42
C TRP A 43 9.03 5.72 -2.02
N LEU A 44 9.01 4.47 -1.51
CA LEU A 44 7.78 3.87 -0.97
C LEU A 44 7.24 4.66 0.22
N ARG A 45 8.12 5.21 1.05
CA ARG A 45 7.72 6.08 2.15
C ARG A 45 6.98 7.30 1.63
N TRP A 46 7.48 7.92 0.56
CA TRP A 46 6.85 9.08 -0.08
C TRP A 46 5.49 8.71 -0.67
N SER A 47 5.40 7.57 -1.35
CA SER A 47 4.14 7.08 -1.92
C SER A 47 3.08 6.83 -0.84
N ARG A 48 3.47 6.30 0.31
CA ARG A 48 2.58 6.10 1.45
C ARG A 48 2.13 7.42 2.07
N GLN A 49 3.01 8.40 2.18
CA GLN A 49 2.63 9.72 2.67
C GLN A 49 1.61 10.39 1.76
N LEU A 50 1.78 10.27 0.45
CA LEU A 50 0.81 10.75 -0.53
C LEU A 50 -0.55 10.05 -0.34
N ALA A 51 -0.55 8.74 -0.21
CA ALA A 51 -1.77 7.96 0.01
C ALA A 51 -2.52 8.43 1.28
N VAL A 52 -1.80 8.64 2.38
CA VAL A 52 -2.37 9.14 3.63
C VAL A 52 -2.96 10.54 3.46
N ALA A 53 -2.27 11.42 2.75
CA ALA A 53 -2.76 12.78 2.46
C ALA A 53 -4.05 12.73 1.64
N LEU A 54 -4.12 11.87 0.64
CA LEU A 54 -5.32 11.70 -0.19
C LEU A 54 -6.49 11.11 0.60
N ILE A 55 -6.23 10.13 1.45
CA ILE A 55 -7.26 9.55 2.33
C ILE A 55 -7.82 10.61 3.27
N GLY A 56 -6.96 11.41 3.88
CA GLY A 56 -7.38 12.53 4.72
C GLY A 56 -8.23 13.55 3.98
N TYR A 57 -7.82 13.90 2.77
CA TYR A 57 -8.60 14.81 1.90
C TYR A 57 -9.98 14.23 1.58
N MET A 58 -10.05 12.95 1.23
CA MET A 58 -11.32 12.28 0.96
C MET A 58 -12.24 12.29 2.19
N GLN A 59 -11.71 11.99 3.36
CA GLN A 59 -12.47 11.99 4.62
C GLN A 59 -12.98 13.39 4.97
N ASP A 60 -12.13 14.39 4.86
CA ASP A 60 -12.48 15.78 5.18
C ASP A 60 -13.55 16.34 4.25
N ASN A 61 -13.61 15.87 3.01
CA ASN A 61 -14.55 16.34 2.01
C ASN A 61 -15.70 15.36 1.70
N GLY A 62 -15.78 14.24 2.43
CA GLY A 62 -16.82 13.25 2.23
C GLY A 62 -16.80 12.61 0.84
N LEU A 63 -15.62 12.37 0.27
CA LEU A 63 -15.46 11.90 -1.09
C LEU A 63 -15.27 10.39 -1.15
N LYS A 64 -15.85 9.79 -2.18
CA LYS A 64 -15.54 8.42 -2.62
C LYS A 64 -14.42 8.46 -3.66
N ARG A 65 -13.90 7.27 -4.00
CA ARG A 65 -12.82 7.15 -5.01
C ARG A 65 -13.22 7.76 -6.37
N ALA A 66 -14.46 7.54 -6.79
CA ALA A 66 -14.96 8.09 -8.04
C ALA A 66 -14.97 9.62 -8.01
N ASP A 67 -15.32 10.23 -6.89
CA ASP A 67 -15.33 11.67 -6.71
C ASP A 67 -13.92 12.25 -6.79
N LEU A 68 -12.97 11.60 -6.13
CA LEU A 68 -11.57 12.00 -6.19
C LEU A 68 -11.02 11.87 -7.61
N ALA A 69 -11.36 10.78 -8.30
CA ALA A 69 -10.99 10.57 -9.70
C ALA A 69 -11.48 11.72 -10.59
N THR A 70 -12.72 12.16 -10.41
CA THR A 70 -13.29 13.29 -11.13
C THR A 70 -12.54 14.58 -10.84
N ARG A 71 -12.24 14.86 -9.59
CA ARG A 71 -11.48 16.08 -9.20
C ARG A 71 -10.07 16.09 -9.76
N LEU A 72 -9.42 14.93 -9.82
CA LEU A 72 -8.07 14.79 -10.36
C LEU A 72 -8.05 14.68 -11.89
N GLY A 73 -9.19 14.38 -12.53
CA GLY A 73 -9.25 14.14 -13.95
C GLY A 73 -8.59 12.84 -14.38
N VAL A 74 -8.65 11.80 -13.53
CA VAL A 74 -8.07 10.49 -13.75
C VAL A 74 -9.12 9.40 -13.59
N SER A 75 -8.76 8.15 -13.90
CA SER A 75 -9.65 7.01 -13.72
C SER A 75 -9.75 6.60 -12.24
N PRO A 76 -10.87 5.97 -11.80
CA PRO A 76 -10.98 5.41 -10.47
C PRO A 76 -9.92 4.34 -10.18
N GLN A 77 -9.50 3.59 -11.20
CA GLN A 77 -8.43 2.60 -11.08
C GLN A 77 -7.09 3.26 -10.73
N TYR A 78 -6.81 4.41 -11.33
CA TYR A 78 -5.60 5.17 -11.00
C TYR A 78 -5.65 5.69 -9.56
N VAL A 79 -6.82 6.17 -9.11
CA VAL A 79 -7.01 6.56 -7.70
C VAL A 79 -6.72 5.38 -6.78
N SER A 80 -7.19 4.18 -7.11
CA SER A 80 -6.90 2.97 -6.32
C SER A 80 -5.40 2.69 -6.24
N LYS A 81 -4.67 2.89 -7.32
CA LYS A 81 -3.20 2.76 -7.32
C LYS A 81 -2.54 3.81 -6.42
N LEU A 82 -2.99 5.06 -6.49
CA LEU A 82 -2.47 6.13 -5.61
C LEU A 82 -2.69 5.81 -4.13
N LEU A 83 -3.86 5.30 -3.78
CA LEU A 83 -4.22 4.96 -2.41
C LEU A 83 -3.53 3.70 -1.89
N SER A 84 -2.95 2.89 -2.77
CA SER A 84 -2.21 1.69 -2.37
C SER A 84 -0.90 2.00 -1.65
N GLY A 85 -0.35 3.21 -1.86
CA GLY A 85 0.93 3.60 -1.28
C GLY A 85 2.14 2.92 -1.91
N THR A 86 1.98 2.34 -3.11
CA THR A 86 3.04 1.63 -3.84
C THR A 86 3.31 2.19 -5.24
N GLU A 87 2.68 3.30 -5.59
CA GLU A 87 2.84 3.91 -6.90
C GLU A 87 4.07 4.79 -6.96
N ASN A 88 4.91 4.58 -7.96
CA ASN A 88 6.07 5.41 -8.20
C ASN A 88 5.68 6.61 -9.06
N LEU A 89 5.50 7.76 -8.42
CA LEU A 89 5.04 8.98 -9.06
C LEU A 89 6.20 9.89 -9.44
N SER A 90 6.04 10.59 -10.57
CA SER A 90 6.93 11.69 -10.92
C SER A 90 6.60 12.93 -10.07
N PHE A 91 7.56 13.83 -9.92
CA PHE A 91 7.31 15.12 -9.27
C PHE A 91 6.22 15.90 -9.99
N LYS A 92 6.14 15.81 -11.31
CA LYS A 92 5.09 16.44 -12.10
C LYS A 92 3.70 15.93 -11.72
N SER A 93 3.55 14.62 -11.54
CA SER A 93 2.28 14.02 -11.12
C SER A 93 1.89 14.48 -9.73
N VAL A 94 2.83 14.52 -8.79
CA VAL A 94 2.60 15.00 -7.43
C VAL A 94 2.17 16.48 -7.45
N ALA A 95 2.89 17.31 -8.20
CA ALA A 95 2.55 18.73 -8.32
C ALA A 95 1.14 18.94 -8.88
N ASN A 96 0.75 18.17 -9.89
CA ASN A 96 -0.61 18.22 -10.45
C ASN A 96 -1.67 17.86 -9.42
N ILE A 97 -1.42 16.85 -8.60
CA ILE A 97 -2.35 16.45 -7.52
C ILE A 97 -2.49 17.58 -6.52
N GLU A 98 -1.38 18.14 -6.06
CA GLU A 98 -1.38 19.26 -5.10
C GLU A 98 -2.12 20.47 -5.66
N ASP A 99 -1.86 20.83 -6.90
CA ASP A 99 -2.49 21.98 -7.56
C ASP A 99 -4.00 21.79 -7.72
N LYS A 100 -4.44 20.60 -8.14
CA LYS A 100 -5.87 20.31 -8.37
C LYS A 100 -6.67 20.22 -7.08
N LEU A 101 -6.07 19.75 -6.00
CA LEU A 101 -6.75 19.57 -4.71
C LEU A 101 -6.52 20.74 -3.76
N GLY A 102 -5.55 21.61 -4.03
CA GLY A 102 -5.18 22.71 -3.14
C GLY A 102 -4.60 22.22 -1.82
N ILE A 103 -3.85 21.12 -1.84
CA ILE A 103 -3.24 20.54 -0.63
C ILE A 103 -1.74 20.40 -0.79
N THR A 104 -1.06 20.20 0.33
CA THR A 104 0.35 19.83 0.38
C THR A 104 0.44 18.37 0.80
N CYS A 105 0.95 17.50 -0.08
CA CYS A 105 1.04 16.06 0.19
C CYS A 105 2.19 15.71 1.14
N PHE A 106 3.24 16.51 1.14
CA PHE A 106 4.42 16.29 1.97
C PHE A 106 4.62 17.47 2.90
N ALA A 107 4.47 17.22 4.19
CA ALA A 107 4.77 18.22 5.19
C ALA A 107 6.29 18.41 5.27
N MET A 108 6.76 19.63 5.08
CA MET A 108 8.14 20.00 5.36
C MET A 108 8.25 20.23 6.86
N ALA A 109 9.06 19.40 7.50
CA ALA A 109 9.32 19.56 8.93
C ALA A 109 10.17 20.80 9.20
#